data_aca7b9e204c593f768820deba347cef3
#
_entry.id   aca7b9e204c593f768820deba347cef3
#
_cell.length_a   1.000
_cell.length_b   1.000
_cell.length_c   1.000
_cell.angle_alpha   90.00
_cell.angle_beta   90.00
_cell.angle_gamma   90.00
#
_symmetry.space_group_name_H-M   'P 1'
#
loop_
_entity.id
_entity.type
_entity.pdbx_description
1 polymer ?
#
loop_
_entity_poly.entity_id
_entity_poly.type
_entity_poly.pdbx_seq_one_letter_code
_entity_poly.pdbx_strand_id
1 'polypeptide(L)'
;IGKATRLIEFLEDDKEYLATVQLGVSTTTYDREGEVIYTSDKKLVSEDVKNALKTFEGEISQLPPIYSAIKVKGKKLYEYARSGQEVEIKPRKVTIENIELKSFDEKLQQAEILIKCSKGTYIRSIANDLGQKLECGAHLIKLVRTQAGRFRIENSVNLECLDVVENLINPIDLLNYPKISATADDIEYIRNGRALKNKNLKHGSLVILIYNDNEICAVGIADNDVIKLKKVFLSVSYTHLRAHETGAY
;
A
#
# COMPACT_ATOMS: atom_id res chain seq x y z
N ILE A 1 8.38 -3.08 -13.12
CA ILE A 1 8.30 -4.18 -14.08
C ILE A 1 9.31 -5.26 -13.67
N GLY A 2 9.01 -6.53 -13.96
CA GLY A 2 9.91 -7.65 -13.72
C GLY A 2 10.33 -7.80 -12.25
N LYS A 3 11.60 -8.14 -12.00
CA LYS A 3 12.15 -8.36 -10.64
C LYS A 3 12.06 -7.13 -9.74
N ALA A 4 12.06 -5.91 -10.31
CA ALA A 4 11.99 -4.67 -9.54
C ALA A 4 10.66 -4.50 -8.79
N THR A 5 9.59 -5.19 -9.18
CA THR A 5 8.31 -5.18 -8.42
C THR A 5 8.47 -5.69 -6.99
N ARG A 6 9.49 -6.50 -6.71
CA ARG A 6 9.82 -6.97 -5.37
C ARG A 6 10.39 -5.89 -4.45
N LEU A 7 10.74 -4.71 -5.01
CA LEU A 7 11.19 -3.55 -4.24
C LEU A 7 10.04 -2.73 -3.69
N ILE A 8 8.80 -2.92 -4.17
CA ILE A 8 7.61 -2.17 -3.73
C ILE A 8 7.39 -2.28 -2.22
N GLU A 9 7.74 -3.42 -1.60
CA GLU A 9 7.60 -3.60 -0.16
C GLU A 9 8.54 -2.72 0.69
N PHE A 10 9.57 -2.12 0.07
CA PHE A 10 10.55 -1.23 0.71
C PHE A 10 10.30 0.25 0.39
N LEU A 11 9.29 0.58 -0.41
CA LEU A 11 8.92 1.96 -0.69
C LEU A 11 8.13 2.55 0.49
N GLU A 12 8.15 3.88 0.58
CA GLU A 12 7.30 4.61 1.51
C GLU A 12 5.83 4.24 1.31
N ASP A 13 5.10 4.10 2.43
CA ASP A 13 3.79 3.44 2.44
C ASP A 13 2.63 4.39 2.70
N ASP A 14 2.86 5.70 2.87
CA ASP A 14 1.80 6.71 2.96
C ASP A 14 1.04 6.84 1.64
N LYS A 15 -0.21 7.14 1.73
CA LYS A 15 -1.11 7.27 0.57
C LYS A 15 -2.00 8.47 0.74
N GLU A 16 -2.27 9.14 -0.37
CA GLU A 16 -3.24 10.22 -0.43
C GLU A 16 -4.35 9.85 -1.40
N TYR A 17 -5.57 10.16 -1.00
CA TYR A 17 -6.77 9.87 -1.76
C TYR A 17 -7.68 11.09 -1.84
N LEU A 18 -8.24 11.32 -3.02
CA LEU A 18 -9.39 12.19 -3.22
C LEU A 18 -10.63 11.30 -3.27
N ALA A 19 -11.49 11.44 -2.27
CA ALA A 19 -12.68 10.65 -2.06
C ALA A 19 -13.94 11.50 -2.23
N THR A 20 -14.93 11.03 -2.99
CA THR A 20 -16.27 11.64 -2.99
C THR A 20 -17.20 10.76 -2.18
N VAL A 21 -17.77 11.31 -1.13
CA VAL A 21 -18.66 10.64 -0.18
C VAL A 21 -20.08 11.16 -0.35
N GLN A 22 -21.05 10.25 -0.54
CA GLN A 22 -22.46 10.55 -0.50
C GLN A 22 -22.94 10.46 0.95
N LEU A 23 -23.46 11.55 1.48
CA LEU A 23 -24.14 11.59 2.78
C LEU A 23 -25.64 11.31 2.61
N GLY A 24 -26.27 10.84 3.67
CA GLY A 24 -27.70 10.51 3.70
C GLY A 24 -28.05 9.09 3.25
N VAL A 25 -27.07 8.27 2.84
CA VAL A 25 -27.31 6.91 2.35
C VAL A 25 -26.20 5.97 2.79
N SER A 26 -26.52 4.86 3.45
CA SER A 26 -25.56 3.77 3.75
C SER A 26 -25.78 2.56 2.87
N THR A 27 -24.69 1.86 2.53
CA THR A 27 -24.72 0.63 1.73
C THR A 27 -24.02 -0.53 2.43
N THR A 28 -24.33 -1.75 2.01
CA THR A 28 -23.73 -2.99 2.57
C THR A 28 -22.21 -3.09 2.40
N THR A 29 -21.64 -2.45 1.38
CA THR A 29 -20.21 -2.49 1.05
C THR A 29 -19.46 -1.22 1.43
N TYR A 30 -20.18 -0.21 1.95
CA TYR A 30 -19.68 1.14 2.24
C TYR A 30 -19.25 1.90 0.98
N ASP A 31 -19.61 1.41 -0.23
CA ASP A 31 -19.41 2.06 -1.51
C ASP A 31 -20.68 1.95 -2.37
N ARG A 32 -20.68 2.58 -3.54
CA ARG A 32 -21.84 2.67 -4.45
C ARG A 32 -22.29 1.34 -5.05
N GLU A 33 -21.46 0.28 -4.97
CA GLU A 33 -21.78 -1.03 -5.54
C GLU A 33 -22.63 -1.88 -4.57
N GLY A 34 -22.75 -1.46 -3.31
CA GLY A 34 -23.52 -2.15 -2.28
C GLY A 34 -25.01 -1.82 -2.35
N GLU A 35 -25.83 -2.73 -1.82
CA GLU A 35 -27.26 -2.50 -1.63
C GLU A 35 -27.49 -1.42 -0.57
N VAL A 36 -28.46 -0.54 -0.79
CA VAL A 36 -28.85 0.50 0.18
C VAL A 36 -29.52 -0.15 1.39
N ILE A 37 -28.99 0.13 2.57
CA ILE A 37 -29.49 -0.40 3.84
C ILE A 37 -30.10 0.67 4.77
N TYR A 38 -29.80 1.94 4.51
CA TYR A 38 -30.29 3.05 5.31
C TYR A 38 -30.32 4.33 4.48
N THR A 39 -31.34 5.15 4.68
CA THR A 39 -31.49 6.49 4.09
C THR A 39 -31.90 7.51 5.14
N SER A 40 -31.50 8.76 4.97
CA SER A 40 -31.81 9.88 5.86
C SER A 40 -32.05 11.15 5.04
N ASP A 41 -33.07 11.92 5.43
CA ASP A 41 -33.38 13.22 4.85
C ASP A 41 -32.67 14.38 5.57
N LYS A 42 -31.78 14.06 6.55
CA LYS A 42 -31.00 15.05 7.30
C LYS A 42 -30.18 15.89 6.34
N LYS A 43 -30.37 17.21 6.38
CA LYS A 43 -29.58 18.17 5.61
C LYS A 43 -28.41 18.67 6.47
N LEU A 44 -27.23 18.56 5.92
CA LEU A 44 -25.98 19.00 6.53
C LEU A 44 -25.44 20.21 5.79
N VAL A 45 -24.71 21.05 6.49
CA VAL A 45 -23.94 22.16 5.93
C VAL A 45 -22.45 21.85 5.97
N SER A 46 -21.68 22.59 5.19
CA SER A 46 -20.22 22.38 5.08
C SER A 46 -19.50 22.34 6.42
N GLU A 47 -19.94 23.14 7.39
CA GLU A 47 -19.33 23.25 8.71
C GLU A 47 -19.53 21.97 9.55
N ASP A 48 -20.69 21.32 9.44
CA ASP A 48 -20.95 20.03 10.12
C ASP A 48 -19.97 18.98 9.65
N VAL A 49 -19.77 18.89 8.32
CA VAL A 49 -18.85 17.93 7.71
C VAL A 49 -17.40 18.22 8.14
N LYS A 50 -16.95 19.47 8.07
CA LYS A 50 -15.61 19.89 8.50
C LYS A 50 -15.32 19.51 9.96
N ASN A 51 -16.27 19.80 10.84
CA ASN A 51 -16.09 19.51 12.27
C ASN A 51 -16.06 18.00 12.55
N ALA A 52 -16.86 17.22 11.84
CA ALA A 52 -16.81 15.77 11.94
C ALA A 52 -15.47 15.21 11.42
N LEU A 53 -14.96 15.70 10.30
CA LEU A 53 -13.69 15.24 9.71
C LEU A 53 -12.48 15.44 10.63
N LYS A 54 -12.38 16.57 11.32
CA LYS A 54 -11.28 16.86 12.28
C LYS A 54 -11.07 15.74 13.31
N THR A 55 -12.12 15.02 13.65
CA THR A 55 -12.07 13.95 14.66
C THR A 55 -11.45 12.65 14.15
N PHE A 56 -11.18 12.55 12.86
CA PHE A 56 -10.50 11.40 12.26
C PHE A 56 -8.99 11.59 12.17
N GLU A 57 -8.45 12.80 12.44
CA GLU A 57 -7.01 13.03 12.42
C GLU A 57 -6.29 12.28 13.55
N GLY A 58 -5.07 11.82 13.25
CA GLY A 58 -4.24 11.06 14.19
C GLY A 58 -4.43 9.55 14.08
N GLU A 59 -4.10 8.84 15.17
CA GLU A 59 -4.28 7.38 15.27
C GLU A 59 -5.73 7.05 15.58
N ILE A 60 -6.36 6.29 14.69
CA ILE A 60 -7.75 5.81 14.87
C ILE A 60 -7.83 4.29 14.86
N SER A 61 -8.84 3.76 15.52
CA SER A 61 -9.18 2.34 15.48
C SER A 61 -10.27 2.10 14.45
N GLN A 62 -9.91 1.59 13.29
CA GLN A 62 -10.82 1.40 12.16
C GLN A 62 -11.27 -0.06 12.05
N LEU A 63 -12.57 -0.28 11.90
CA LEU A 63 -13.11 -1.59 11.55
C LEU A 63 -13.04 -1.77 10.02
N PRO A 64 -12.27 -2.75 9.52
CA PRO A 64 -12.23 -3.03 8.08
C PRO A 64 -13.60 -3.46 7.54
N PRO A 65 -13.94 -3.10 6.28
CA PRO A 65 -15.17 -3.57 5.69
C PRO A 65 -15.14 -5.08 5.48
N ILE A 66 -16.27 -5.75 5.63
CA ILE A 66 -16.38 -7.20 5.42
C ILE A 66 -15.98 -7.59 3.99
N TYR A 67 -16.26 -6.72 3.01
CA TYR A 67 -15.83 -6.88 1.62
C TYR A 67 -14.38 -6.44 1.43
N SER A 68 -13.44 -7.13 2.08
CA SER A 68 -12.00 -6.88 1.96
C SER A 68 -11.19 -8.17 1.77
N ALA A 69 -9.93 -8.03 1.33
CA ALA A 69 -9.02 -9.15 1.13
C ALA A 69 -8.27 -9.57 2.41
N ILE A 70 -8.63 -9.03 3.56
CA ILE A 70 -8.05 -9.42 4.85
C ILE A 70 -8.38 -10.89 5.11
N LYS A 71 -7.37 -11.65 5.54
CA LYS A 71 -7.54 -13.06 5.91
C LYS A 71 -7.84 -13.22 7.40
N VAL A 72 -8.90 -13.95 7.71
CA VAL A 72 -9.25 -14.42 9.05
C VAL A 72 -9.39 -15.93 8.99
N LYS A 73 -8.68 -16.66 9.85
CA LYS A 73 -8.66 -18.14 9.84
C LYS A 73 -8.36 -18.74 8.44
N GLY A 74 -7.47 -18.10 7.67
CA GLY A 74 -7.02 -18.57 6.36
C GLY A 74 -7.92 -18.18 5.17
N LYS A 75 -9.16 -17.75 5.39
CA LYS A 75 -10.15 -17.34 4.39
C LYS A 75 -10.27 -15.82 4.34
N LYS A 76 -10.49 -15.21 3.17
CA LYS A 76 -10.62 -13.76 3.04
C LYS A 76 -12.01 -13.29 3.50
N LEU A 77 -12.10 -12.07 4.07
CA LEU A 77 -13.36 -11.54 4.60
C LEU A 77 -14.47 -11.49 3.55
N TYR A 78 -14.18 -11.10 2.30
CA TYR A 78 -15.18 -11.09 1.24
C TYR A 78 -15.77 -12.48 0.92
N GLU A 79 -15.03 -13.57 1.20
CA GLU A 79 -15.51 -14.95 1.01
C GLU A 79 -16.52 -15.32 2.11
N TYR A 80 -16.31 -14.82 3.33
CA TYR A 80 -17.30 -14.94 4.41
C TYR A 80 -18.58 -14.18 4.07
N ALA A 81 -18.44 -12.92 3.61
CA ALA A 81 -19.59 -12.11 3.19
C ALA A 81 -20.45 -12.80 2.12
N ARG A 82 -19.81 -13.32 1.07
CA ARG A 82 -20.51 -14.02 -0.03
C ARG A 82 -21.18 -15.35 0.39
N SER A 83 -20.65 -16.01 1.40
CA SER A 83 -21.22 -17.26 1.92
C SER A 83 -22.23 -17.03 3.04
N GLY A 84 -22.55 -15.78 3.41
CA GLY A 84 -23.46 -15.46 4.52
C GLY A 84 -22.94 -15.90 5.89
N GLN A 85 -21.64 -16.20 6.01
CA GLN A 85 -21.03 -16.65 7.26
C GLN A 85 -20.60 -15.45 8.09
N GLU A 86 -21.02 -15.40 9.33
CA GLU A 86 -20.53 -14.41 10.27
C GLU A 86 -19.09 -14.67 10.66
N VAL A 87 -18.31 -13.61 10.78
CA VAL A 87 -16.92 -13.63 11.21
C VAL A 87 -16.61 -12.40 12.05
N GLU A 88 -15.93 -12.61 13.15
CA GLU A 88 -15.47 -11.52 14.00
C GLU A 88 -14.34 -10.75 13.30
N ILE A 89 -14.58 -9.47 13.02
CA ILE A 89 -13.59 -8.57 12.42
C ILE A 89 -12.98 -7.72 13.54
N LYS A 90 -11.66 -7.82 13.71
CA LYS A 90 -10.95 -7.03 14.70
C LYS A 90 -10.60 -5.66 14.17
N PRO A 91 -10.80 -4.58 14.93
CA PRO A 91 -10.35 -3.24 14.58
C PRO A 91 -8.83 -3.21 14.36
N ARG A 92 -8.38 -2.30 13.50
CA ARG A 92 -6.96 -2.07 13.22
C ARG A 92 -6.62 -0.62 13.46
N LYS A 93 -5.45 -0.38 14.04
CA LYS A 93 -4.90 0.95 14.16
C LYS A 93 -4.40 1.43 12.80
N VAL A 94 -4.84 2.60 12.40
CA VAL A 94 -4.40 3.32 11.21
C VAL A 94 -4.18 4.78 11.58
N THR A 95 -3.32 5.47 10.83
CA THR A 95 -3.04 6.88 11.06
C THR A 95 -3.57 7.71 9.90
N ILE A 96 -4.35 8.71 10.19
CA ILE A 96 -4.77 9.75 9.26
C ILE A 96 -3.88 10.96 9.52
N GLU A 97 -2.95 11.23 8.62
CA GLU A 97 -2.01 12.35 8.76
C GLU A 97 -2.68 13.69 8.49
N ASN A 98 -3.59 13.71 7.53
CA ASN A 98 -4.38 14.88 7.18
C ASN A 98 -5.71 14.45 6.57
N ILE A 99 -6.77 15.17 6.88
CA ILE A 99 -8.09 15.00 6.28
C ILE A 99 -8.75 16.36 6.07
N GLU A 100 -9.05 16.70 4.82
CA GLU A 100 -9.50 18.03 4.43
C GLU A 100 -10.75 17.94 3.55
N LEU A 101 -11.78 18.72 3.89
CA LEU A 101 -12.94 18.93 3.01
C LEU A 101 -12.55 19.89 1.88
N LYS A 102 -12.49 19.40 0.65
CA LYS A 102 -12.17 20.20 -0.54
C LYS A 102 -13.40 20.94 -1.07
N SER A 103 -14.52 20.27 -1.10
CA SER A 103 -15.81 20.86 -1.49
C SER A 103 -16.99 20.10 -0.87
N PHE A 104 -18.10 20.77 -0.72
CA PHE A 104 -19.37 20.17 -0.28
C PHE A 104 -20.54 20.73 -1.10
N ASP A 105 -21.25 19.84 -1.78
CA ASP A 105 -22.50 20.18 -2.47
C ASP A 105 -23.68 19.94 -1.51
N GLU A 106 -24.24 21.01 -0.98
CA GLU A 106 -25.35 20.94 -0.03
C GLU A 106 -26.66 20.43 -0.68
N LYS A 107 -26.82 20.57 -1.99
CA LYS A 107 -28.01 20.07 -2.68
C LYS A 107 -27.97 18.57 -2.87
N LEU A 108 -26.82 18.08 -3.33
CA LEU A 108 -26.56 16.65 -3.54
C LEU A 108 -26.14 15.94 -2.26
N GLN A 109 -25.78 16.68 -1.20
CA GLN A 109 -25.20 16.15 0.03
C GLN A 109 -23.96 15.30 -0.26
N GLN A 110 -23.05 15.82 -1.11
CA GLN A 110 -21.82 15.17 -1.52
C GLN A 110 -20.61 15.95 -1.03
N ALA A 111 -19.70 15.23 -0.36
CA ALA A 111 -18.45 15.77 0.15
C ALA A 111 -17.28 15.25 -0.67
N GLU A 112 -16.42 16.14 -1.18
CA GLU A 112 -15.13 15.80 -1.74
C GLU A 112 -14.05 16.02 -0.66
N ILE A 113 -13.34 14.94 -0.32
CA ILE A 113 -12.44 14.89 0.84
C ILE A 113 -11.06 14.41 0.39
N LEU A 114 -10.02 15.18 0.72
CA LEU A 114 -8.63 14.77 0.56
C LEU A 114 -8.15 14.11 1.85
N ILE A 115 -7.59 12.90 1.75
CA ILE A 115 -7.21 12.08 2.91
C ILE A 115 -5.80 11.57 2.71
N LYS A 116 -4.86 11.98 3.58
CA LYS A 116 -3.52 11.41 3.66
C LYS A 116 -3.44 10.46 4.83
N CYS A 117 -3.05 9.21 4.58
CA CYS A 117 -3.15 8.16 5.58
C CYS A 117 -2.08 7.06 5.41
N SER A 118 -1.87 6.31 6.49
CA SER A 118 -1.01 5.14 6.52
C SER A 118 -1.56 4.00 5.65
N LYS A 119 -0.71 3.04 5.30
CA LYS A 119 -1.12 1.82 4.62
C LYS A 119 -2.18 1.05 5.41
N GLY A 120 -3.06 0.37 4.68
CA GLY A 120 -4.11 -0.46 5.27
C GLY A 120 -5.35 0.31 5.70
N THR A 121 -5.36 1.64 5.56
CA THR A 121 -6.55 2.47 5.77
C THR A 121 -7.60 2.20 4.69
N TYR A 122 -8.82 1.93 5.10
CA TYR A 122 -9.98 1.75 4.22
C TYR A 122 -10.77 3.05 4.12
N ILE A 123 -10.70 3.72 2.99
CA ILE A 123 -11.43 4.99 2.76
C ILE A 123 -12.94 4.76 2.80
N ARG A 124 -13.41 3.57 2.40
CA ARG A 124 -14.83 3.18 2.53
C ARG A 124 -15.31 3.15 3.98
N SER A 125 -14.47 2.64 4.89
CA SER A 125 -14.81 2.69 6.33
C SER A 125 -14.83 4.12 6.85
N ILE A 126 -13.91 5.00 6.40
CA ILE A 126 -13.96 6.43 6.78
C ILE A 126 -15.28 7.06 6.33
N ALA A 127 -15.73 6.77 5.09
CA ALA A 127 -17.00 7.28 4.59
C ALA A 127 -18.21 6.80 5.46
N ASN A 128 -18.24 5.50 5.76
CA ASN A 128 -19.27 4.92 6.64
C ASN A 128 -19.24 5.53 8.05
N ASP A 129 -18.06 5.62 8.65
CA ASP A 129 -17.87 6.13 10.02
C ASP A 129 -18.22 7.63 10.10
N LEU A 130 -17.93 8.41 9.04
CA LEU A 130 -18.37 9.80 8.90
C LEU A 130 -19.89 9.90 8.90
N GLY A 131 -20.56 9.05 8.12
CA GLY A 131 -22.04 9.00 8.09
C GLY A 131 -22.66 8.61 9.42
N GLN A 132 -22.04 7.68 10.15
CA GLN A 132 -22.47 7.32 11.50
C GLN A 132 -22.30 8.49 12.47
N LYS A 133 -21.14 9.15 12.44
CA LYS A 133 -20.86 10.31 13.29
C LYS A 133 -21.80 11.49 13.05
N LEU A 134 -22.19 11.71 11.81
CA LEU A 134 -23.17 12.73 11.41
C LEU A 134 -24.62 12.25 11.57
N GLU A 135 -24.84 11.00 11.98
CA GLU A 135 -26.17 10.38 12.17
C GLU A 135 -27.06 10.46 10.92
N CYS A 136 -26.44 10.39 9.74
CA CYS A 136 -27.19 10.46 8.47
C CYS A 136 -26.92 9.25 7.57
N GLY A 137 -25.92 8.43 7.89
CA GLY A 137 -25.39 7.42 6.98
C GLY A 137 -24.57 8.03 5.84
N ALA A 138 -23.60 7.27 5.34
CA ALA A 138 -22.81 7.66 4.18
C ALA A 138 -22.15 6.46 3.50
N HIS A 139 -21.76 6.63 2.25
CA HIS A 139 -20.95 5.68 1.50
C HIS A 139 -20.04 6.38 0.49
N LEU A 140 -19.02 5.68 0.05
CA LEU A 140 -18.06 6.17 -0.94
C LEU A 140 -18.65 6.02 -2.35
N ILE A 141 -18.66 7.10 -3.14
CA ILE A 141 -19.13 7.05 -4.54
C ILE A 141 -18.02 7.16 -5.57
N LYS A 142 -16.87 7.81 -5.20
CA LYS A 142 -15.69 7.92 -6.07
C LYS A 142 -14.43 7.94 -5.23
N LEU A 143 -13.39 7.29 -5.73
CA LEU A 143 -12.07 7.26 -5.08
C LEU A 143 -10.97 7.37 -6.12
N VAL A 144 -10.08 8.33 -5.93
CA VAL A 144 -8.86 8.49 -6.72
C VAL A 144 -7.68 8.48 -5.76
N ARG A 145 -6.71 7.61 -5.97
CA ARG A 145 -5.45 7.67 -5.23
C ARG A 145 -4.54 8.68 -5.93
N THR A 146 -4.31 9.82 -5.29
CA THR A 146 -3.51 10.93 -5.81
C THR A 146 -2.04 10.76 -5.53
N GLN A 147 -1.68 10.03 -4.45
CA GLN A 147 -0.29 9.77 -4.09
C GLN A 147 -0.11 8.38 -3.47
N ALA A 148 1.04 7.75 -3.72
CA ALA A 148 1.50 6.53 -3.06
C ALA A 148 3.02 6.65 -2.82
N GLY A 149 3.44 6.90 -1.55
CA GLY A 149 4.78 7.30 -1.22
C GLY A 149 5.18 8.54 -2.03
N ARG A 150 6.27 8.47 -2.76
CA ARG A 150 6.74 9.57 -3.62
C ARG A 150 6.07 9.67 -5.00
N PHE A 151 5.24 8.70 -5.37
CA PHE A 151 4.57 8.69 -6.67
C PHE A 151 3.28 9.49 -6.61
N ARG A 152 3.14 10.49 -7.49
CA ARG A 152 1.96 11.32 -7.65
C ARG A 152 1.24 11.02 -8.95
N ILE A 153 -0.08 11.12 -8.95
CA ILE A 153 -0.91 10.84 -10.12
C ILE A 153 -0.61 11.78 -11.28
N GLU A 154 -0.22 13.03 -11.00
CA GLU A 154 0.13 14.03 -12.02
C GLU A 154 1.36 13.62 -12.85
N ASN A 155 2.23 12.78 -12.27
CA ASN A 155 3.43 12.26 -12.93
C ASN A 155 3.22 10.86 -13.53
N SER A 156 1.98 10.36 -13.53
CA SER A 156 1.65 9.07 -14.13
C SER A 156 1.31 9.22 -15.60
N VAL A 157 1.54 8.16 -16.36
CA VAL A 157 1.16 8.08 -17.78
C VAL A 157 0.02 7.10 -17.95
N ASN A 158 -0.85 7.35 -18.92
CA ASN A 158 -1.90 6.41 -19.27
C ASN A 158 -1.28 5.15 -19.90
N LEU A 159 -1.84 3.97 -19.61
CA LEU A 159 -1.36 2.69 -20.15
C LEU A 159 -1.34 2.67 -21.68
N GLU A 160 -2.28 3.36 -22.33
CA GLU A 160 -2.35 3.48 -23.79
C GLU A 160 -1.21 4.31 -24.39
N CYS A 161 -0.61 5.20 -23.58
CA CYS A 161 0.48 6.10 -23.98
C CYS A 161 1.82 5.68 -23.36
N LEU A 162 1.91 4.48 -22.74
CA LEU A 162 3.10 4.05 -22.01
C LEU A 162 4.24 3.70 -22.97
N ASP A 163 5.29 4.52 -23.01
CA ASP A 163 6.61 4.13 -23.48
C ASP A 163 7.40 3.52 -22.32
N VAL A 164 7.68 2.21 -22.42
CA VAL A 164 8.36 1.48 -21.34
C VAL A 164 9.77 2.00 -21.11
N VAL A 165 10.48 2.43 -22.15
CA VAL A 165 11.87 2.89 -22.00
C VAL A 165 11.94 4.28 -21.39
N GLU A 166 11.13 5.21 -21.90
CA GLU A 166 11.12 6.60 -21.43
C GLU A 166 10.52 6.76 -20.01
N ASN A 167 9.55 5.92 -19.66
CA ASN A 167 8.85 6.01 -18.37
C ASN A 167 9.42 5.11 -17.28
N LEU A 168 10.52 4.38 -17.53
CA LEU A 168 11.19 3.61 -16.49
C LEU A 168 11.94 4.52 -15.52
N ILE A 169 11.64 4.35 -14.25
CA ILE A 169 12.37 5.00 -13.17
C ILE A 169 13.41 4.02 -12.62
N ASN A 170 14.66 4.49 -12.43
CA ASN A 170 15.69 3.66 -11.82
C ASN A 170 15.30 3.33 -10.35
N PRO A 171 15.19 2.05 -9.98
CA PRO A 171 14.81 1.65 -8.62
C PRO A 171 15.75 2.18 -7.53
N ILE A 172 17.01 2.44 -7.82
CA ILE A 172 17.99 2.99 -6.89
C ILE A 172 17.55 4.38 -6.39
N ASP A 173 16.91 5.17 -7.25
CA ASP A 173 16.48 6.54 -6.92
C ASP A 173 15.19 6.56 -6.08
N LEU A 174 14.50 5.41 -6.03
CA LEU A 174 13.23 5.27 -5.31
C LEU A 174 13.42 4.90 -3.84
N LEU A 175 14.59 4.38 -3.46
CA LEU A 175 14.83 3.81 -2.15
C LEU A 175 15.74 4.72 -1.31
N ASN A 176 15.20 5.28 -0.22
CA ASN A 176 15.89 6.20 0.70
C ASN A 176 16.65 5.43 1.81
N TYR A 177 17.35 4.35 1.46
CA TYR A 177 18.16 3.58 2.40
C TYR A 177 19.65 3.77 2.12
N PRO A 178 20.54 3.55 3.12
CA PRO A 178 21.97 3.49 2.90
C PRO A 178 22.34 2.52 1.77
N LYS A 179 23.26 2.93 0.91
CA LYS A 179 23.74 2.15 -0.22
C LYS A 179 25.15 1.67 0.07
N ILE A 180 25.42 0.40 -0.15
CA ILE A 180 26.76 -0.19 -0.02
C ILE A 180 27.13 -0.84 -1.33
N SER A 181 28.29 -0.46 -1.87
CA SER A 181 28.87 -1.12 -3.05
C SER A 181 29.37 -2.49 -2.67
N ALA A 182 28.86 -3.51 -3.36
CA ALA A 182 29.28 -4.90 -3.23
C ALA A 182 30.53 -5.15 -4.09
N THR A 183 31.47 -5.86 -3.53
CA THR A 183 32.65 -6.34 -4.26
C THR A 183 32.32 -7.59 -5.09
N ALA A 184 33.23 -8.03 -5.96
CA ALA A 184 33.05 -9.27 -6.70
C ALA A 184 32.86 -10.48 -5.77
N ASP A 185 33.60 -10.51 -4.65
CA ASP A 185 33.48 -11.57 -3.64
C ASP A 185 32.11 -11.51 -2.95
N ASP A 186 31.62 -10.30 -2.61
CA ASP A 186 30.28 -10.10 -2.03
C ASP A 186 29.18 -10.62 -2.96
N ILE A 187 29.34 -10.49 -4.29
CA ILE A 187 28.36 -10.98 -5.27
C ILE A 187 28.20 -12.50 -5.19
N GLU A 188 29.28 -13.24 -4.98
CA GLU A 188 29.23 -14.68 -4.79
C GLU A 188 28.47 -15.05 -3.51
N TYR A 189 28.74 -14.36 -2.39
CA TYR A 189 28.00 -14.53 -1.14
C TYR A 189 26.51 -14.23 -1.32
N ILE A 190 26.17 -13.12 -2.00
CA ILE A 190 24.79 -12.72 -2.26
C ILE A 190 24.05 -13.76 -3.11
N ARG A 191 24.67 -14.30 -4.17
CA ARG A 191 24.07 -15.36 -5.01
C ARG A 191 23.71 -16.60 -4.20
N ASN A 192 24.56 -16.95 -3.25
CA ASN A 192 24.38 -18.13 -2.40
C ASN A 192 23.49 -17.83 -1.17
N GLY A 193 22.87 -16.64 -1.07
CA GLY A 193 22.00 -16.24 0.04
C GLY A 193 22.75 -16.07 1.38
N ARG A 194 24.08 -15.95 1.35
CA ARG A 194 24.89 -15.79 2.56
C ARG A 194 24.88 -14.36 3.05
N ALA A 195 24.96 -14.19 4.39
CA ALA A 195 25.09 -12.88 5.01
C ALA A 195 26.44 -12.24 4.68
N LEU A 196 26.47 -10.92 4.56
CA LEU A 196 27.68 -10.13 4.39
C LEU A 196 28.13 -9.54 5.72
N LYS A 197 29.41 -9.14 5.82
CA LYS A 197 29.91 -8.42 6.98
C LYS A 197 29.28 -7.01 7.06
N ASN A 198 28.82 -6.66 8.25
CA ASN A 198 28.29 -5.30 8.49
C ASN A 198 29.42 -4.28 8.49
N LYS A 199 29.26 -3.20 7.75
CA LYS A 199 30.20 -2.08 7.67
C LYS A 199 29.65 -0.86 8.46
N ASN A 200 29.48 -1.01 9.77
CA ASN A 200 29.07 0.05 10.71
C ASN A 200 27.64 0.57 10.55
N LEU A 201 26.72 -0.23 10.01
CA LEU A 201 25.31 0.11 10.03
C LEU A 201 24.67 -0.19 11.39
N LYS A 202 23.77 0.66 11.80
CA LYS A 202 22.98 0.46 13.02
C LYS A 202 22.12 -0.81 12.88
N HIS A 203 22.04 -1.60 13.96
CA HIS A 203 21.17 -2.78 14.01
C HIS A 203 19.73 -2.42 13.61
N GLY A 204 19.09 -3.25 12.79
CA GLY A 204 17.75 -3.05 12.26
C GLY A 204 17.65 -2.15 11.02
N SER A 205 18.73 -1.47 10.61
CA SER A 205 18.74 -0.62 9.43
C SER A 205 18.62 -1.45 8.16
N LEU A 206 17.69 -1.06 7.27
CA LEU A 206 17.66 -1.56 5.90
C LEU A 206 18.84 -0.97 5.11
N VAL A 207 19.35 -1.74 4.17
CA VAL A 207 20.48 -1.35 3.31
C VAL A 207 20.28 -1.91 1.90
N ILE A 208 20.69 -1.13 0.92
CA ILE A 208 20.69 -1.51 -0.49
C ILE A 208 22.12 -1.91 -0.86
N LEU A 209 22.29 -3.11 -1.36
CA LEU A 209 23.55 -3.58 -1.90
C LEU A 209 23.55 -3.34 -3.42
N ILE A 210 24.50 -2.56 -3.91
CA ILE A 210 24.63 -2.18 -5.31
C ILE A 210 25.91 -2.74 -5.91
N TYR A 211 25.89 -3.05 -7.20
CA TYR A 211 27.04 -3.50 -7.96
C TYR A 211 27.20 -2.64 -9.22
N ASN A 212 28.43 -2.35 -9.62
CA ASN A 212 28.75 -1.46 -10.75
C ASN A 212 27.97 -0.12 -10.69
N ASP A 213 27.88 0.47 -9.48
CA ASP A 213 27.29 1.75 -9.15
C ASP A 213 25.81 1.97 -9.53
N ASN A 214 25.19 1.02 -10.24
CA ASN A 214 23.85 1.22 -10.79
C ASN A 214 22.92 -0.01 -10.73
N GLU A 215 23.38 -1.14 -10.25
CA GLU A 215 22.58 -2.37 -10.17
C GLU A 215 22.29 -2.77 -8.74
N ILE A 216 21.02 -2.86 -8.38
CA ILE A 216 20.61 -3.41 -7.08
C ILE A 216 20.83 -4.93 -7.12
N CYS A 217 21.78 -5.44 -6.34
CA CYS A 217 21.99 -6.89 -6.19
C CYS A 217 21.16 -7.48 -5.06
N ALA A 218 20.96 -6.76 -3.97
CA ALA A 218 20.12 -7.21 -2.87
C ALA A 218 19.63 -6.05 -2.00
N VAL A 219 18.59 -6.32 -1.22
CA VAL A 219 18.21 -5.53 -0.05
C VAL A 219 18.48 -6.39 1.18
N GLY A 220 19.17 -5.84 2.16
CA GLY A 220 19.51 -6.48 3.42
C GLY A 220 19.04 -5.70 4.63
N ILE A 221 19.18 -6.30 5.79
CA ILE A 221 18.99 -5.67 7.09
C ILE A 221 20.26 -5.89 7.93
N ALA A 222 20.77 -4.82 8.53
CA ALA A 222 21.89 -4.89 9.45
C ALA A 222 21.47 -5.62 10.74
N ASP A 223 22.19 -6.66 11.11
CA ASP A 223 21.99 -7.44 12.33
C ASP A 223 23.34 -7.64 13.02
N ASN A 224 23.65 -6.72 13.93
CA ASN A 224 24.96 -6.67 14.60
C ASN A 224 26.11 -6.63 13.58
N ASP A 225 26.96 -7.64 13.55
CA ASP A 225 28.15 -7.71 12.72
C ASP A 225 27.89 -8.19 11.28
N VAL A 226 26.66 -8.49 10.93
CA VAL A 226 26.31 -9.03 9.61
C VAL A 226 25.14 -8.26 8.96
N ILE A 227 25.07 -8.34 7.64
CA ILE A 227 23.92 -7.91 6.85
C ILE A 227 23.20 -9.17 6.38
N LYS A 228 22.00 -9.41 6.91
CA LYS A 228 21.14 -10.51 6.49
C LYS A 228 20.37 -10.09 5.23
N LEU A 229 20.39 -10.93 4.19
CA LEU A 229 19.71 -10.65 2.95
C LEU A 229 18.19 -10.83 3.11
N LYS A 230 17.43 -9.84 2.69
CA LYS A 230 15.94 -9.87 2.63
C LYS A 230 15.46 -10.25 1.23
N LYS A 231 16.04 -9.65 0.20
CA LYS A 231 15.71 -9.92 -1.22
C LYS A 231 16.99 -9.89 -2.04
N VAL A 232 17.13 -10.85 -2.95
CA VAL A 232 18.24 -10.93 -3.90
C VAL A 232 17.70 -10.72 -5.31
N PHE A 233 18.38 -9.89 -6.10
CA PHE A 233 17.98 -9.50 -7.46
C PHE A 233 18.89 -10.08 -8.54
N LEU A 234 20.06 -10.61 -8.17
CA LEU A 234 20.95 -11.29 -9.08
C LEU A 234 20.26 -12.50 -9.73
N SER A 235 20.56 -12.72 -11.01
CA SER A 235 20.17 -13.96 -11.68
C SER A 235 21.00 -15.12 -11.13
N VAL A 236 20.34 -16.20 -10.73
CA VAL A 236 21.01 -17.46 -10.44
C VAL A 236 21.41 -18.06 -11.78
N SER A 237 22.68 -18.02 -12.13
CA SER A 237 23.17 -18.82 -13.26
C SER A 237 23.21 -20.28 -12.77
N TYR A 238 22.27 -21.08 -13.23
CA TYR A 238 22.36 -22.55 -13.09
C TYR A 238 23.49 -23.06 -13.99
N THR A 239 24.71 -22.96 -13.54
CA THR A 239 25.87 -23.60 -14.17
C THR A 239 26.19 -24.92 -13.44
N HIS A 240 25.25 -25.82 -13.30
CA HIS A 240 25.56 -27.24 -12.98
C HIS A 240 24.34 -28.10 -13.31
N LEU A 241 24.15 -28.38 -14.61
CA LEU A 241 23.64 -29.64 -15.11
C LEU A 241 24.34 -29.90 -16.43
N ARG A 242 25.67 -30.14 -16.38
CA ARG A 242 26.26 -31.05 -17.36
C ARG A 242 25.80 -32.44 -16.92
N ALA A 243 24.76 -32.90 -17.58
CA ALA A 243 24.49 -34.33 -17.61
C ALA A 243 25.77 -35.02 -18.08
N HIS A 244 26.26 -35.93 -17.29
CA HIS A 244 27.20 -36.95 -17.76
C HIS A 244 26.44 -37.73 -18.83
N GLU A 245 26.68 -37.43 -20.10
CA GLU A 245 26.54 -38.45 -21.14
C GLU A 245 27.61 -39.49 -20.90
N THR A 246 27.29 -40.50 -20.14
CA THR A 246 28.00 -41.76 -20.19
C THR A 246 27.48 -42.49 -21.41
N GLY A 247 28.26 -42.39 -22.50
CA GLY A 247 28.16 -43.34 -23.56
C GLY A 247 28.59 -44.72 -23.01
N ALA A 248 27.77 -45.70 -23.30
CA ALA A 248 28.23 -47.08 -23.34
C ALA A 248 27.24 -47.92 -24.21
N TYR A 249 27.80 -48.33 -25.33
CA TYR A 249 27.46 -49.51 -26.15
C TYR A 249 26.01 -49.83 -26.45
#